data_ae652c82f9311c368c39e668e13e150d
#
_entry.id   ae652c82f9311c368c39e668e13e150d
#
_cell.length_a   1.000
_cell.length_b   1.000
_cell.length_c   1.000
_cell.angle_alpha   90.00
_cell.angle_beta   90.00
_cell.angle_gamma   90.00
#
_symmetry.space_group_name_H-M   'P 1'
#
loop_
_entity.id
_entity.type
_entity.pdbx_description
1 polymer ?
#
loop_
_entity_poly.entity_id
_entity_poly.type
_entity_poly.pdbx_seq_one_letter_code
_entity_poly.pdbx_strand_id
1 'polypeptide(L)'
;MQEKQPPPAGRRPRRWRPLAGVVLCLAAVVLGGRVAASALTVPGPPVQVAQGISVRPLSGWRVDRQGTGVLLTRGSGSLSVLPTDDADPATLAGEYARQVLRPNAQGLTLSRGLRTVRLPSGLVGVSFAYQGTFRGQGRDMPLQGEVTVVVGQRDGVVFDAWAQPEVYEYERADVQTMIQTAEVG
;
A
#
# COMPACT_ATOMS: atom_id res chain seq x y z
N MET A 1 -14.93 51.03 18.24
CA MET A 1 -13.65 50.44 17.77
C MET A 1 -13.83 48.93 17.81
N GLN A 2 -14.07 48.28 16.66
CA GLN A 2 -14.19 46.85 16.55
C GLN A 2 -12.83 46.27 16.12
N GLU A 3 -12.23 45.51 17.00
CA GLU A 3 -10.97 44.83 16.79
C GLU A 3 -11.17 43.68 15.81
N LYS A 4 -10.57 43.78 14.63
CA LYS A 4 -10.68 42.84 13.53
C LYS A 4 -9.78 41.64 13.84
N GLN A 5 -10.38 40.51 14.26
CA GLN A 5 -9.67 39.24 14.48
C GLN A 5 -8.96 38.78 13.18
N PRO A 6 -7.68 38.41 13.24
CA PRO A 6 -6.98 37.87 12.08
C PRO A 6 -7.54 36.48 11.69
N PRO A 7 -7.57 36.18 10.40
CA PRO A 7 -8.05 34.86 9.93
C PRO A 7 -7.16 33.72 10.44
N PRO A 8 -7.72 32.53 10.70
CA PRO A 8 -6.95 31.38 11.15
C PRO A 8 -5.90 31.00 10.11
N ALA A 9 -4.67 30.79 10.57
CA ALA A 9 -3.56 30.36 9.74
C ALA A 9 -3.92 29.08 8.99
N GLY A 10 -4.07 29.19 7.68
CA GLY A 10 -4.36 28.07 6.80
C GLY A 10 -3.27 27.00 6.94
N ARG A 11 -3.67 25.81 7.34
CA ARG A 11 -2.80 24.62 7.31
C ARG A 11 -2.32 24.46 5.87
N ARG A 12 -1.01 24.66 5.64
CA ARG A 12 -0.40 24.44 4.33
C ARG A 12 -0.55 22.96 3.99
N PRO A 13 -1.04 22.59 2.79
CA PRO A 13 -1.10 21.20 2.38
C PRO A 13 0.33 20.64 2.39
N ARG A 14 0.58 19.68 3.27
CA ARG A 14 1.84 18.95 3.36
C ARG A 14 1.98 18.15 2.07
N ARG A 15 2.86 18.60 1.19
CA ARG A 15 3.07 18.00 -0.12
C ARG A 15 3.59 16.57 0.06
N TRP A 16 2.93 15.62 -0.59
CA TRP A 16 3.31 14.21 -0.74
C TRP A 16 4.69 14.07 -1.44
N ARG A 17 5.73 14.60 -0.83
CA ARG A 17 7.08 14.60 -1.42
C ARG A 17 7.83 13.26 -1.42
N PRO A 18 7.45 12.19 -0.70
CA PRO A 18 8.23 10.95 -0.75
C PRO A 18 7.75 9.93 -1.78
N LEU A 19 6.66 10.14 -2.51
CA LEU A 19 6.12 9.11 -3.41
C LEU A 19 6.92 8.88 -4.70
N ALA A 20 7.87 9.75 -5.03
CA ALA A 20 8.76 9.55 -6.18
C ALA A 20 9.68 8.31 -6.03
N GLY A 21 9.91 7.84 -4.80
CA GLY A 21 10.73 6.64 -4.54
C GLY A 21 10.00 5.31 -4.78
N VAL A 22 8.67 5.29 -4.65
CA VAL A 22 7.87 4.05 -4.77
C VAL A 22 7.80 3.56 -6.22
N VAL A 23 7.84 4.46 -7.18
CA VAL A 23 7.75 4.15 -8.61
C VAL A 23 9.00 3.42 -9.14
N LEU A 24 10.17 3.67 -8.54
CA LEU A 24 11.43 3.05 -8.98
C LEU A 24 11.55 1.57 -8.60
N CYS A 25 10.73 1.08 -7.69
CA CYS A 25 10.83 -0.28 -7.17
C CYS A 25 9.95 -1.32 -7.87
N LEU A 26 8.97 -0.90 -8.65
CA LEU A 26 8.20 -1.81 -9.52
C LEU A 26 9.10 -2.63 -10.47
N ALA A 27 10.35 -2.24 -10.62
CA ALA A 27 11.25 -2.78 -11.61
C ALA A 27 12.22 -3.86 -11.13
N ALA A 28 12.40 -4.05 -9.84
CA ALA A 28 13.46 -4.93 -9.32
C ALA A 28 13.06 -6.40 -9.11
N VAL A 29 11.76 -6.73 -9.20
CA VAL A 29 11.24 -8.02 -8.70
C VAL A 29 11.15 -9.13 -9.76
N VAL A 30 11.44 -8.89 -11.02
CA VAL A 30 11.11 -9.84 -12.12
C VAL A 30 12.14 -10.96 -12.35
N LEU A 31 13.24 -11.05 -11.61
CA LEU A 31 14.31 -12.03 -11.88
C LEU A 31 14.48 -13.15 -10.86
N GLY A 32 13.46 -13.55 -10.15
CA GLY A 32 13.57 -14.60 -9.13
C GLY A 32 12.52 -15.69 -9.22
N GLY A 33 12.79 -16.73 -10.00
CA GLY A 33 12.53 -18.16 -9.79
C GLY A 33 11.23 -18.63 -9.15
N ARG A 34 10.52 -19.48 -9.89
CA ARG A 34 9.49 -20.40 -9.42
C ARG A 34 9.97 -21.24 -8.23
N VAL A 35 9.35 -21.09 -7.07
CA VAL A 35 9.27 -22.16 -6.07
C VAL A 35 7.88 -22.12 -5.46
N ALA A 36 7.04 -23.06 -5.91
CA ALA A 36 5.83 -23.41 -5.19
C ALA A 36 6.24 -24.26 -3.98
N ALA A 37 6.14 -23.71 -2.79
CA ALA A 37 6.09 -24.49 -1.56
C ALA A 37 4.95 -23.92 -0.73
N SER A 38 3.85 -24.65 -0.62
CA SER A 38 2.82 -24.44 0.40
C SER A 38 3.43 -24.77 1.77
N ALA A 39 4.42 -24.01 2.19
CA ALA A 39 4.90 -24.01 3.55
C ALA A 39 3.86 -23.23 4.37
N LEU A 40 3.45 -23.77 5.51
CA LEU A 40 2.70 -23.04 6.52
C LEU A 40 3.37 -21.69 6.72
N THR A 41 2.73 -20.63 6.28
CA THR A 41 3.28 -19.28 6.30
C THR A 41 3.21 -18.78 7.73
N VAL A 42 4.35 -18.88 8.43
CA VAL A 42 4.48 -18.46 9.83
C VAL A 42 4.76 -16.96 9.84
N PRO A 43 4.01 -16.16 10.61
CA PRO A 43 4.31 -14.76 10.79
C PRO A 43 5.70 -14.55 11.40
N GLY A 44 6.48 -13.69 10.79
CA GLY A 44 7.76 -13.24 11.32
C GLY A 44 7.60 -12.20 12.43
N PRO A 45 8.74 -11.68 12.94
CA PRO A 45 8.72 -10.57 13.90
C PRO A 45 8.10 -9.33 13.27
N PRO A 46 7.45 -8.45 14.07
CA PRO A 46 6.89 -7.21 13.57
C PRO A 46 8.00 -6.29 13.02
N VAL A 47 7.74 -5.71 11.86
CA VAL A 47 8.59 -4.70 11.24
C VAL A 47 7.94 -3.35 11.45
N GLN A 48 8.61 -2.46 12.18
CA GLN A 48 8.14 -1.09 12.37
C GLN A 48 8.26 -0.32 11.06
N VAL A 49 7.14 0.19 10.56
CA VAL A 49 7.08 1.04 9.35
C VAL A 49 7.22 2.50 9.73
N ALA A 50 6.42 2.96 10.69
CA ALA A 50 6.46 4.28 11.30
C ALA A 50 6.05 4.18 12.77
N GLN A 51 6.08 5.28 13.52
CA GLN A 51 5.60 5.28 14.90
C GLN A 51 4.12 4.84 14.89
N GLY A 52 3.79 3.84 15.71
CA GLY A 52 2.44 3.28 15.80
C GLY A 52 2.03 2.35 14.64
N ILE A 53 2.84 2.20 13.59
CA ILE A 53 2.50 1.34 12.44
C ILE A 53 3.51 0.21 12.32
N SER A 54 3.05 -1.02 12.46
CA SER A 54 3.87 -2.22 12.24
C SER A 54 3.16 -3.24 11.35
N VAL A 55 3.95 -4.07 10.66
CA VAL A 55 3.48 -5.19 9.83
C VAL A 55 4.28 -6.44 10.16
N ARG A 56 3.63 -7.61 10.13
CA ARG A 56 4.28 -8.91 10.33
C ARG A 56 4.49 -9.62 9.00
N PRO A 57 5.71 -9.58 8.43
CA PRO A 57 6.00 -10.33 7.21
C PRO A 57 5.80 -11.82 7.43
N LEU A 58 5.24 -12.50 6.46
CA LEU A 58 5.18 -13.96 6.49
C LEU A 58 6.52 -14.57 6.05
N SER A 59 6.77 -15.82 6.43
CA SER A 59 8.00 -16.53 6.04
C SER A 59 8.19 -16.52 4.52
N GLY A 60 9.43 -16.28 4.08
CA GLY A 60 9.78 -16.17 2.66
C GLY A 60 9.56 -14.81 2.03
N TRP A 61 8.93 -13.85 2.73
CA TRP A 61 8.85 -12.46 2.29
C TRP A 61 10.11 -11.68 2.68
N ARG A 62 10.70 -11.00 1.71
CA ARG A 62 11.82 -10.07 1.92
C ARG A 62 11.27 -8.70 2.29
N VAL A 63 11.98 -8.01 3.16
CA VAL A 63 11.62 -6.68 3.65
C VAL A 63 12.66 -5.67 3.20
N ASP A 64 12.25 -4.67 2.44
CA ASP A 64 13.09 -3.58 1.97
C ASP A 64 12.50 -2.24 2.44
N ARG A 65 13.33 -1.39 3.09
CA ARG A 65 12.89 -0.04 3.47
C ARG A 65 12.98 0.91 2.29
N GLN A 66 11.90 1.67 2.07
CA GLN A 66 11.79 2.59 0.95
C GLN A 66 11.23 3.94 1.41
N GLY A 67 12.10 4.93 1.48
CA GLY A 67 11.69 6.24 1.97
C GLY A 67 11.08 6.15 3.37
N THR A 68 9.82 6.56 3.51
CA THR A 68 9.05 6.48 4.77
C THR A 68 8.33 5.16 4.97
N GLY A 69 8.31 4.28 3.96
CA GLY A 69 7.56 3.04 3.96
C GLY A 69 8.42 1.79 3.92
N VAL A 70 7.76 0.66 3.74
CA VAL A 70 8.38 -0.67 3.61
C VAL A 70 7.76 -1.38 2.41
N LEU A 71 8.60 -2.03 1.62
CA LEU A 71 8.21 -2.95 0.55
C LEU A 71 8.49 -4.38 0.98
N LEU A 72 7.47 -5.23 0.95
CA LEU A 72 7.60 -6.67 1.15
C LEU A 72 7.46 -7.36 -0.20
N THR A 73 8.35 -8.31 -0.50
CA THR A 73 8.37 -8.99 -1.80
C THR A 73 8.57 -10.49 -1.64
N ARG A 74 7.86 -11.26 -2.47
CA ARG A 74 8.07 -12.71 -2.64
C ARG A 74 7.75 -13.10 -4.09
N GLY A 75 8.75 -13.64 -4.81
CA GLY A 75 8.59 -13.92 -6.23
C GLY A 75 8.22 -12.68 -7.02
N SER A 76 7.05 -12.69 -7.65
CA SER A 76 6.48 -11.52 -8.35
C SER A 76 5.43 -10.78 -7.52
N GLY A 77 5.11 -11.27 -6.32
CA GLY A 77 4.19 -10.62 -5.39
C GLY A 77 4.87 -9.52 -4.58
N SER A 78 4.15 -8.45 -4.34
CA SER A 78 4.64 -7.29 -3.60
C SER A 78 3.55 -6.70 -2.73
N LEU A 79 3.94 -6.18 -1.57
CA LEU A 79 3.11 -5.39 -0.67
C LEU A 79 3.89 -4.16 -0.22
N SER A 80 3.47 -2.99 -0.68
CA SER A 80 3.97 -1.72 -0.17
C SER A 80 3.14 -1.28 1.04
N VAL A 81 3.80 -0.85 2.09
CA VAL A 81 3.19 -0.34 3.32
C VAL A 81 3.67 1.10 3.52
N LEU A 82 2.78 2.05 3.31
CA LEU A 82 3.10 3.47 3.29
C LEU A 82 2.34 4.19 4.42
N PRO A 83 3.03 4.76 5.40
CA PRO A 83 2.39 5.60 6.41
C PRO A 83 1.85 6.87 5.77
N THR A 84 0.71 7.34 6.25
CA THR A 84 0.08 8.58 5.82
C THR A 84 -0.49 9.31 7.03
N ASP A 85 -0.82 10.57 6.85
CA ASP A 85 -1.49 11.36 7.88
C ASP A 85 -2.92 10.84 8.10
N ASP A 86 -3.53 11.17 9.24
CA ASP A 86 -4.93 10.89 9.53
C ASP A 86 -5.84 11.68 8.58
N ALA A 87 -6.55 11.01 7.73
CA ALA A 87 -7.54 11.58 6.83
C ALA A 87 -8.64 10.56 6.56
N ASP A 88 -9.72 11.01 5.95
CA ASP A 88 -10.77 10.08 5.53
C ASP A 88 -10.22 8.98 4.60
N PRO A 89 -10.41 7.68 4.93
CA PRO A 89 -9.85 6.58 4.13
C PRO A 89 -10.26 6.61 2.66
N ALA A 90 -11.49 7.05 2.34
CA ALA A 90 -11.97 7.12 0.96
C ALA A 90 -11.26 8.24 0.19
N THR A 91 -10.99 9.36 0.84
CA THR A 91 -10.21 10.46 0.27
C THR A 91 -8.78 10.01 -0.04
N LEU A 92 -8.10 9.37 0.92
CA LEU A 92 -6.76 8.84 0.73
C LEU A 92 -6.69 7.80 -0.40
N ALA A 93 -7.65 6.89 -0.47
CA ALA A 93 -7.75 5.90 -1.54
C ALA A 93 -7.89 6.57 -2.92
N GLY A 94 -8.73 7.59 -3.02
CA GLY A 94 -8.91 8.36 -4.26
C GLY A 94 -7.66 9.15 -4.65
N GLU A 95 -6.95 9.71 -3.68
CA GLU A 95 -5.68 10.41 -3.91
C GLU A 95 -4.59 9.45 -4.37
N TYR A 96 -4.46 8.29 -3.71
CA TYR A 96 -3.52 7.26 -4.12
C TYR A 96 -3.75 6.80 -5.56
N ALA A 97 -4.99 6.52 -5.94
CA ALA A 97 -5.34 6.16 -7.30
C ALA A 97 -4.96 7.25 -8.32
N ARG A 98 -5.17 8.53 -7.97
CA ARG A 98 -4.86 9.66 -8.87
C ARG A 98 -3.38 9.99 -8.95
N GLN A 99 -2.66 9.94 -7.82
CA GLN A 99 -1.28 10.43 -7.74
C GLN A 99 -0.23 9.33 -7.95
N VAL A 100 -0.60 8.08 -7.65
CA VAL A 100 0.32 6.94 -7.75
C VAL A 100 -0.03 6.02 -8.90
N LEU A 101 -1.26 5.50 -8.95
CA LEU A 101 -1.57 4.49 -9.95
C LEU A 101 -1.71 5.07 -11.36
N ARG A 102 -2.51 6.13 -11.54
CA ARG A 102 -2.79 6.69 -12.87
C ARG A 102 -1.56 7.18 -13.64
N PRO A 103 -0.59 7.88 -13.04
CA PRO A 103 0.58 8.34 -13.76
C PRO A 103 1.52 7.21 -14.19
N ASN A 104 1.43 6.03 -13.53
CA ASN A 104 2.37 4.93 -13.71
C ASN A 104 1.78 3.73 -14.46
N ALA A 105 0.47 3.76 -14.77
CA ALA A 105 -0.23 2.68 -15.44
C ALA A 105 -0.86 3.13 -16.75
N GLN A 106 -0.75 2.30 -17.78
CA GLN A 106 -1.52 2.39 -19.00
C GLN A 106 -2.73 1.45 -18.90
N GLY A 107 -3.88 1.89 -19.42
CA GLY A 107 -5.11 1.07 -19.39
C GLY A 107 -5.60 0.74 -17.98
N LEU A 108 -5.34 1.63 -17.01
CA LEU A 108 -5.73 1.41 -15.62
C LEU A 108 -7.25 1.27 -15.50
N THR A 109 -7.68 0.14 -14.97
CA THR A 109 -9.05 -0.14 -14.59
C THR A 109 -9.12 -0.29 -13.08
N LEU A 110 -10.06 0.40 -12.45
CA LEU A 110 -10.35 0.30 -11.00
C LEU A 110 -11.67 -0.43 -10.79
N SER A 111 -11.80 -1.14 -9.68
CA SER A 111 -13.08 -1.74 -9.27
C SER A 111 -14.18 -0.67 -9.12
N ARG A 112 -15.42 -1.07 -9.31
CA ARG A 112 -16.57 -0.17 -9.10
C ARG A 112 -16.79 0.05 -7.61
N GLY A 113 -16.43 1.24 -7.14
CA GLY A 113 -16.60 1.65 -5.74
C GLY A 113 -15.56 1.08 -4.78
N LEU A 114 -15.64 1.57 -3.56
CA LEU A 114 -14.80 1.14 -2.45
C LEU A 114 -15.51 0.06 -1.64
N ARG A 115 -14.75 -0.95 -1.18
CA ARG A 115 -15.24 -1.94 -0.22
C ARG A 115 -14.81 -1.51 1.18
N THR A 116 -15.68 -1.64 2.15
CA THR A 116 -15.32 -1.50 3.56
C THR A 116 -14.50 -2.70 4.01
N VAL A 117 -13.37 -2.45 4.66
CA VAL A 117 -12.50 -3.44 5.26
C VAL A 117 -12.48 -3.21 6.77
N ARG A 118 -12.57 -4.29 7.56
CA ARG A 118 -12.44 -4.23 9.01
C ARG A 118 -11.27 -5.10 9.42
N LEU A 119 -10.31 -4.50 10.14
CA LEU A 119 -9.19 -5.23 10.74
C LEU A 119 -9.62 -5.91 12.05
N PRO A 120 -8.93 -6.98 12.48
CA PRO A 120 -9.16 -7.61 13.78
C PRO A 120 -8.99 -6.66 14.98
N SER A 121 -8.16 -5.62 14.83
CA SER A 121 -8.00 -4.53 15.79
C SER A 121 -9.27 -3.66 15.98
N GLY A 122 -10.31 -3.86 15.14
CA GLY A 122 -11.53 -3.07 15.13
C GLY A 122 -11.46 -1.83 14.22
N LEU A 123 -10.30 -1.51 13.69
CA LEU A 123 -10.14 -0.40 12.74
C LEU A 123 -10.91 -0.68 11.44
N VAL A 124 -11.48 0.37 10.89
CA VAL A 124 -12.24 0.32 9.65
C VAL A 124 -11.49 1.12 8.58
N GLY A 125 -11.39 0.52 7.42
CA GLY A 125 -10.79 1.15 6.25
C GLY A 125 -11.60 0.87 4.99
N VAL A 126 -11.00 1.19 3.86
CA VAL A 126 -11.57 0.94 2.53
C VAL A 126 -10.55 0.23 1.64
N SER A 127 -11.04 -0.53 0.67
CA SER A 127 -10.18 -1.10 -0.37
C SER A 127 -10.80 -0.99 -1.75
N PHE A 128 -9.95 -1.02 -2.77
CA PHE A 128 -10.34 -1.16 -4.16
C PHE A 128 -9.30 -1.99 -4.91
N ALA A 129 -9.78 -2.79 -5.87
CA ALA A 129 -8.90 -3.54 -6.76
C ALA A 129 -8.58 -2.72 -8.01
N TYR A 130 -7.44 -3.01 -8.62
CA TYR A 130 -7.01 -2.41 -9.87
C TYR A 130 -6.30 -3.40 -10.76
N GLN A 131 -6.25 -3.09 -12.06
CA GLN A 131 -5.43 -3.76 -13.04
C GLN A 131 -4.97 -2.76 -14.10
N GLY A 132 -3.79 -3.00 -14.68
CA GLY A 132 -3.22 -2.15 -15.71
C GLY A 132 -1.86 -2.63 -16.14
N THR A 133 -1.27 -1.94 -17.12
CA THR A 133 0.09 -2.18 -17.57
C THR A 133 0.99 -1.10 -17.00
N PHE A 134 1.94 -1.49 -16.18
CA PHE A 134 2.86 -0.58 -15.51
C PHE A 134 4.21 -0.56 -16.21
N ARG A 135 4.80 0.63 -16.31
CA ARG A 135 6.16 0.79 -16.84
C ARG A 135 7.18 0.35 -15.80
N GLY A 136 7.88 -0.73 -16.09
CA GLY A 136 9.04 -1.18 -15.33
C GLY A 136 10.36 -0.75 -15.95
N GLN A 137 11.48 -1.26 -15.46
CA GLN A 137 12.82 -1.01 -16.02
C GLN A 137 12.94 -1.62 -17.45
N GLY A 138 12.59 -0.81 -18.46
CA GLY A 138 12.77 -1.16 -19.85
C GLY A 138 11.67 -2.01 -20.48
N ARG A 139 10.60 -2.37 -19.76
CA ARG A 139 9.44 -3.09 -20.31
C ARG A 139 8.15 -2.78 -19.55
N ASP A 140 7.07 -2.86 -20.30
CA ASP A 140 5.72 -2.78 -19.73
C ASP A 140 5.31 -4.13 -19.14
N MET A 141 4.69 -4.11 -17.97
CA MET A 141 4.26 -5.32 -17.26
C MET A 141 2.80 -5.23 -16.87
N PRO A 142 1.97 -6.23 -17.22
CA PRO A 142 0.62 -6.31 -16.69
C PRO A 142 0.68 -6.61 -15.19
N LEU A 143 -0.04 -5.81 -14.40
CA LEU A 143 -0.17 -6.00 -12.96
C LEU A 143 -1.64 -5.96 -12.56
N GLN A 144 -1.95 -6.76 -11.56
CA GLN A 144 -3.20 -6.76 -10.84
C GLN A 144 -2.91 -6.50 -9.37
N GLY A 145 -3.75 -5.71 -8.72
CA GLY A 145 -3.51 -5.36 -7.32
C GLY A 145 -4.76 -4.92 -6.57
N GLU A 146 -4.56 -4.70 -5.29
CA GLU A 146 -5.56 -4.16 -4.37
C GLU A 146 -4.90 -3.14 -3.44
N VAL A 147 -5.50 -1.97 -3.35
CA VAL A 147 -5.13 -0.95 -2.37
C VAL A 147 -6.09 -1.05 -1.20
N THR A 148 -5.54 -1.12 0.02
CA THR A 148 -6.29 -1.04 1.27
C THR A 148 -5.79 0.15 2.06
N VAL A 149 -6.69 1.03 2.48
CA VAL A 149 -6.39 2.20 3.32
C VAL A 149 -7.08 2.04 4.65
N VAL A 150 -6.30 2.14 5.72
CA VAL A 150 -6.78 2.08 7.10
C VAL A 150 -6.30 3.31 7.83
N VAL A 151 -7.18 3.89 8.64
CA VAL A 151 -6.83 5.05 9.46
C VAL A 151 -7.10 4.74 10.93
N GLY A 152 -6.08 4.93 11.75
CA GLY A 152 -6.13 4.85 13.20
C GLY A 152 -6.53 6.18 13.82
N GLN A 153 -6.19 6.38 15.08
CA GLN A 153 -6.51 7.61 15.80
C GLN A 153 -5.60 8.80 15.44
N ARG A 154 -4.38 8.55 15.01
CA ARG A 154 -3.34 9.57 14.74
C ARG A 154 -2.72 9.45 13.37
N ASP A 155 -2.64 8.25 12.86
CA ASP A 155 -1.92 7.93 11.64
C ASP A 155 -2.76 7.04 10.75
N GLY A 156 -2.55 7.14 9.45
CA GLY A 156 -3.11 6.25 8.44
C GLY A 156 -2.04 5.40 7.78
N VAL A 157 -2.47 4.37 7.09
CA VAL A 157 -1.59 3.49 6.32
C VAL A 157 -2.26 3.10 5.01
N VAL A 158 -1.50 3.16 3.94
CA VAL A 158 -1.86 2.60 2.63
C VAL A 158 -1.10 1.31 2.43
N PHE A 159 -1.82 0.22 2.26
CA PHE A 159 -1.31 -1.06 1.80
C PHE A 159 -1.60 -1.16 0.31
N ASP A 160 -0.58 -1.25 -0.52
CA ASP A 160 -0.71 -1.50 -1.95
C ASP A 160 -0.08 -2.86 -2.28
N ALA A 161 -0.93 -3.81 -2.62
CA ALA A 161 -0.54 -5.16 -2.96
C ALA A 161 -0.68 -5.38 -4.46
N TRP A 162 0.37 -5.92 -5.10
CA TRP A 162 0.31 -6.23 -6.53
C TRP A 162 1.15 -7.45 -6.90
N ALA A 163 0.77 -8.08 -8.00
CA ALA A 163 1.53 -9.12 -8.66
C ALA A 163 1.16 -9.17 -10.14
N GLN A 164 1.87 -10.01 -10.91
CA GLN A 164 1.41 -10.41 -12.22
C GLN A 164 0.07 -11.17 -12.10
N PRO A 165 -0.88 -11.01 -13.04
CA PRO A 165 -2.22 -11.59 -12.92
C PRO A 165 -2.23 -13.09 -12.62
N GLU A 166 -1.27 -13.85 -13.20
CA GLU A 166 -1.18 -15.30 -13.05
C GLU A 166 -0.80 -15.75 -11.63
N VAL A 167 -0.18 -14.86 -10.86
CA VAL A 167 0.32 -15.16 -9.49
C VAL A 167 -0.47 -14.43 -8.42
N TYR A 168 -1.22 -13.40 -8.78
CA TYR A 168 -1.91 -12.53 -7.83
C TYR A 168 -2.81 -13.31 -6.86
N GLU A 169 -3.61 -14.24 -7.35
CA GLU A 169 -4.53 -15.02 -6.51
C GLU A 169 -3.79 -15.91 -5.49
N TYR A 170 -2.58 -16.40 -5.82
CA TYR A 170 -1.76 -17.19 -4.90
C TYR A 170 -1.16 -16.34 -3.78
N GLU A 171 -0.76 -15.10 -4.10
CA GLU A 171 -0.13 -14.19 -3.13
C GLU A 171 -1.16 -13.44 -2.28
N ARG A 172 -2.39 -13.31 -2.77
CA ARG A 172 -3.45 -12.53 -2.15
C ARG A 172 -3.77 -12.96 -0.72
N ALA A 173 -3.84 -14.26 -0.45
CA ALA A 173 -4.15 -14.77 0.89
C ALA A 173 -3.07 -14.37 1.92
N ASP A 174 -1.81 -14.45 1.53
CA ASP A 174 -0.69 -14.04 2.37
C ASP A 174 -0.69 -12.53 2.63
N VAL A 175 -0.91 -11.75 1.57
CA VAL A 175 -1.04 -10.29 1.69
C VAL A 175 -2.18 -9.90 2.63
N GLN A 176 -3.34 -10.52 2.49
CA GLN A 176 -4.46 -10.27 3.38
C GLN A 176 -4.13 -10.61 4.84
N THR A 177 -3.41 -11.72 5.08
CA THR A 177 -2.96 -12.09 6.42
C THR A 177 -2.01 -11.03 6.98
N MET A 178 -1.06 -10.52 6.21
CA MET A 178 -0.14 -9.45 6.64
C MET A 178 -0.90 -8.16 6.95
N ILE A 179 -1.87 -7.78 6.14
CA ILE A 179 -2.71 -6.59 6.38
C ILE A 179 -3.54 -6.78 7.66
N GLN A 180 -4.17 -7.94 7.85
CA GLN A 180 -5.01 -8.21 9.02
C GLN A 180 -4.23 -8.28 10.33
N THR A 181 -2.95 -8.61 10.29
CA THR A 181 -2.07 -8.65 11.48
C THR A 181 -1.27 -7.36 11.67
N ALA A 182 -1.48 -6.35 10.84
CA ALA A 182 -0.85 -5.05 10.99
C ALA A 182 -1.43 -4.29 12.20
N GLU A 183 -0.56 -3.57 12.88
CA GLU A 183 -0.90 -2.66 13.96
C GLU A 183 -0.88 -1.23 13.42
N VAL A 184 -1.94 -0.47 13.70
CA VAL A 184 -2.08 0.95 13.30
C VAL A 184 -2.60 1.70 14.53
N GLY A 185 -1.78 2.62 15.06
CA GLY A 185 -2.02 3.35 16.31
C GLY A 185 -2.78 4.66 16.19
#